data_e50a305bea36609cdfd7e1f6009fba5a
#
_entry.id   e50a305bea36609cdfd7e1f6009fba5a
#
_cell.length_a   1.000
_cell.length_b   1.000
_cell.length_c   1.000
_cell.angle_alpha   90.00
_cell.angle_beta   90.00
_cell.angle_gamma   90.00
#
_symmetry.space_group_name_H-M   'P 1'
#
loop_
_entity.id
_entity.type
_entity.pdbx_description
1 polymer ?
#
loop_
_entity_poly.entity_id
_entity_poly.type
_entity_poly.pdbx_seq_one_letter_code
_entity_poly.pdbx_strand_id
1 'polypeptide(L)'
;MLSRKQNFVNRILFGSHDRNINFDNFDFTTITISVFLAFFGILMVSSISFNELTTRHIFNLMVGSVLFFFIFRFEMSTWRNIDLYLIFLSLFLLLILLVPNLAPEINGAKRWIRFLGFSFQPAELAKLSLLIYVSSFCIRKKEEFKSNWTGFWKPIFIMVSLISLILLQPDLGSSAIIFLVTLTIMFIAGAPIIHFIAISMVGLFTFILMIFLVPWRFQRILTFMNPWENAQEGGYQLTRSFSAIGRGDWFGTGYGESWLKLNLLPDAQTDFVFSIILEEFGSFFGLILIFIFLVLVIR
;
A
#
# COMPACT_ATOMS: atom_id res chain seq x y z
N MET A 1 0.70 34.33 -22.98
CA MET A 1 0.82 33.54 -21.73
C MET A 1 -0.50 32.97 -21.23
N LEU A 2 -1.63 33.64 -21.39
CA LEU A 2 -2.98 33.17 -21.00
C LEU A 2 -3.51 31.98 -21.83
N SER A 3 -3.18 31.89 -23.11
CA SER A 3 -3.63 30.77 -23.98
C SER A 3 -3.01 29.41 -23.60
N ARG A 4 -1.77 29.40 -23.11
CA ARG A 4 -1.12 28.16 -22.61
C ARG A 4 -1.75 27.59 -21.35
N LYS A 5 -2.21 28.45 -20.44
CA LYS A 5 -2.89 28.04 -19.21
C LYS A 5 -4.29 27.49 -19.50
N GLN A 6 -5.03 28.12 -20.40
CA GLN A 6 -6.35 27.64 -20.85
C GLN A 6 -6.28 26.29 -21.55
N ASN A 7 -5.28 26.07 -22.40
CA ASN A 7 -5.04 24.79 -23.05
C ASN A 7 -4.62 23.70 -22.05
N PHE A 8 -3.90 24.05 -20.97
CA PHE A 8 -3.53 23.12 -19.92
C PHE A 8 -4.76 22.68 -19.10
N VAL A 9 -5.60 23.63 -18.70
CA VAL A 9 -6.85 23.36 -17.95
C VAL A 9 -7.83 22.55 -18.78
N ASN A 10 -8.00 22.89 -20.07
CA ASN A 10 -8.86 22.14 -20.98
C ASN A 10 -8.35 20.70 -21.24
N ARG A 11 -7.03 20.47 -21.31
CA ARG A 11 -6.46 19.12 -21.40
C ARG A 11 -6.66 18.31 -20.13
N ILE A 12 -6.62 18.93 -18.96
CA ILE A 12 -6.88 18.25 -17.68
C ILE A 12 -8.37 17.91 -17.54
N LEU A 13 -9.27 18.83 -17.91
CA LEU A 13 -10.71 18.64 -17.68
C LEU A 13 -11.41 17.82 -18.76
N PHE A 14 -10.95 17.87 -20.01
CA PHE A 14 -11.69 17.28 -21.15
C PHE A 14 -10.93 16.17 -21.87
N GLY A 15 -9.67 15.85 -21.50
CA GLY A 15 -8.84 14.87 -22.22
C GLY A 15 -8.61 15.27 -23.69
N SER A 16 -7.60 14.77 -24.34
CA SER A 16 -7.48 14.92 -25.80
C SER A 16 -8.61 14.15 -26.48
N HIS A 17 -9.44 14.83 -27.25
CA HIS A 17 -10.75 14.39 -27.78
C HIS A 17 -10.68 13.24 -28.79
N ASP A 18 -9.53 12.62 -29.04
CA ASP A 18 -9.33 11.61 -30.10
C ASP A 18 -8.78 10.26 -29.58
N ARG A 19 -9.15 9.84 -28.36
CA ARG A 19 -8.96 8.42 -28.05
C ARG A 19 -10.17 7.64 -28.57
N ASN A 20 -10.08 7.11 -29.76
CA ASN A 20 -10.75 5.87 -30.07
C ASN A 20 -10.28 4.86 -29.00
N ILE A 21 -11.14 4.58 -28.02
CA ILE A 21 -10.91 3.53 -27.04
C ILE A 21 -10.93 2.23 -27.85
N ASN A 22 -9.77 1.82 -28.35
CA ASN A 22 -9.63 0.51 -28.96
C ASN A 22 -9.72 -0.51 -27.84
N PHE A 23 -10.84 -1.21 -27.78
CA PHE A 23 -11.08 -2.29 -26.82
C PHE A 23 -10.03 -3.40 -26.92
N ASP A 24 -9.30 -3.51 -28.03
CA ASP A 24 -8.20 -4.44 -28.24
C ASP A 24 -6.99 -4.20 -27.31
N ASN A 25 -6.87 -3.02 -26.72
CA ASN A 25 -5.80 -2.67 -25.77
C ASN A 25 -6.18 -2.89 -24.28
N PHE A 26 -7.39 -3.38 -24.01
CA PHE A 26 -7.79 -3.67 -22.63
C PHE A 26 -7.29 -5.05 -22.20
N ASP A 27 -6.56 -5.09 -21.11
CA ASP A 27 -6.24 -6.35 -20.45
C ASP A 27 -7.44 -6.87 -19.66
N PHE A 28 -8.33 -7.59 -20.37
CA PHE A 28 -9.52 -8.19 -19.79
C PHE A 28 -9.19 -9.14 -18.64
N THR A 29 -8.03 -9.81 -18.67
CA THR A 29 -7.59 -10.71 -17.61
C THR A 29 -7.39 -9.95 -16.30
N THR A 30 -6.63 -8.86 -16.33
CA THR A 30 -6.39 -8.01 -15.15
C THR A 30 -7.70 -7.43 -14.61
N ILE A 31 -8.60 -6.94 -15.49
CA ILE A 31 -9.90 -6.40 -15.08
C ILE A 31 -10.76 -7.49 -14.43
N THR A 32 -10.87 -8.66 -15.05
CA THR A 32 -11.69 -9.77 -14.55
C THR A 32 -11.20 -10.23 -13.19
N ILE A 33 -9.88 -10.41 -13.01
CA ILE A 33 -9.28 -10.79 -11.73
C ILE A 33 -9.56 -9.72 -10.68
N SER A 34 -9.38 -8.44 -11.00
CA SER A 34 -9.60 -7.34 -10.06
C SER A 34 -11.06 -7.27 -9.60
N VAL A 35 -12.02 -7.43 -10.51
CA VAL A 35 -13.45 -7.46 -10.22
C VAL A 35 -13.79 -8.68 -9.35
N PHE A 36 -13.25 -9.86 -9.69
CA PHE A 36 -13.42 -11.06 -8.89
C PHE A 36 -12.90 -10.88 -7.45
N LEU A 37 -11.69 -10.36 -7.29
CA LEU A 37 -11.09 -10.12 -5.97
C LEU A 37 -11.88 -9.08 -5.17
N ALA A 38 -12.38 -8.02 -5.82
CA ALA A 38 -13.21 -7.01 -5.16
C ALA A 38 -14.54 -7.62 -4.67
N PHE A 39 -15.21 -8.41 -5.50
CA PHE A 39 -16.44 -9.11 -5.13
C PHE A 39 -16.20 -10.13 -4.02
N PHE A 40 -15.14 -10.93 -4.13
CA PHE A 40 -14.76 -11.90 -3.10
C PHE A 40 -14.42 -11.20 -1.78
N GLY A 41 -13.77 -10.03 -1.82
CA GLY A 41 -13.52 -9.20 -0.64
C GLY A 41 -14.82 -8.77 0.07
N ILE A 42 -15.86 -8.34 -0.69
CA ILE A 42 -17.18 -8.04 -0.12
C ILE A 42 -17.77 -9.27 0.57
N LEU A 43 -17.70 -10.42 -0.09
CA LEU A 43 -18.21 -11.67 0.45
C LEU A 43 -17.53 -12.04 1.76
N MET A 44 -16.21 -11.94 1.85
CA MET A 44 -15.46 -12.22 3.07
C MET A 44 -15.76 -11.25 4.21
N VAL A 45 -15.81 -9.94 3.93
CA VAL A 45 -16.17 -8.95 4.94
C VAL A 45 -17.61 -9.18 5.44
N SER A 46 -18.53 -9.58 4.56
CA SER A 46 -19.90 -9.91 4.95
C SER A 46 -20.00 -11.16 5.82
N SER A 47 -19.11 -12.12 5.65
CA SER A 47 -19.00 -13.28 6.55
C SER A 47 -18.59 -12.87 7.96
N ILE A 48 -17.69 -11.89 8.09
CA ILE A 48 -17.16 -11.47 9.39
C ILE A 48 -18.14 -10.53 10.11
N SER A 49 -18.74 -9.56 9.39
CA SER A 49 -19.67 -8.59 9.96
C SER A 49 -20.68 -8.13 8.91
N PHE A 50 -21.90 -8.62 9.01
CA PHE A 50 -22.93 -8.39 7.99
C PHE A 50 -23.48 -6.95 7.95
N ASN A 51 -23.29 -6.11 8.97
CA ASN A 51 -23.97 -4.82 9.05
C ASN A 51 -23.08 -3.63 8.62
N GLU A 52 -22.44 -2.98 9.58
CA GLU A 52 -21.79 -1.67 9.38
C GLU A 52 -20.50 -1.77 8.55
N LEU A 53 -19.67 -2.79 8.81
CA LEU A 53 -18.40 -2.93 8.12
C LEU A 53 -18.57 -3.30 6.65
N THR A 54 -19.52 -4.18 6.34
CA THR A 54 -19.82 -4.54 4.94
C THR A 54 -20.33 -3.35 4.16
N THR A 55 -21.24 -2.55 4.74
CA THR A 55 -21.75 -1.35 4.09
C THR A 55 -20.63 -0.33 3.81
N ARG A 56 -19.74 -0.11 4.78
CA ARG A 56 -18.57 0.76 4.60
C ARG A 56 -17.62 0.22 3.52
N HIS A 57 -17.41 -1.09 3.48
CA HIS A 57 -16.54 -1.71 2.48
C HIS A 57 -17.11 -1.56 1.06
N ILE A 58 -18.41 -1.82 0.86
CA ILE A 58 -19.10 -1.61 -0.41
C ILE A 58 -19.03 -0.13 -0.82
N PHE A 59 -19.27 0.80 0.11
CA PHE A 59 -19.18 2.22 -0.16
C PHE A 59 -17.76 2.63 -0.60
N ASN A 60 -16.72 2.16 0.08
CA ASN A 60 -15.33 2.41 -0.28
C ASN A 60 -14.98 1.83 -1.66
N LEU A 61 -15.49 0.65 -2.00
CA LEU A 61 -15.31 0.06 -3.33
C LEU A 61 -16.02 0.86 -4.42
N MET A 62 -17.21 1.39 -4.15
CA MET A 62 -17.90 2.27 -5.09
C MET A 62 -17.11 3.56 -5.34
N VAL A 63 -16.64 4.21 -4.27
CA VAL A 63 -15.80 5.42 -4.36
C VAL A 63 -14.50 5.10 -5.11
N GLY A 64 -13.84 3.98 -4.78
CA GLY A 64 -12.63 3.53 -5.46
C GLY A 64 -12.86 3.26 -6.95
N SER A 65 -14.00 2.67 -7.32
CA SER A 65 -14.36 2.43 -8.72
C SER A 65 -14.57 3.74 -9.48
N VAL A 66 -15.25 4.72 -8.89
CA VAL A 66 -15.42 6.05 -9.49
C VAL A 66 -14.07 6.73 -9.68
N LEU A 67 -13.21 6.70 -8.67
CA LEU A 67 -11.85 7.24 -8.75
C LEU A 67 -11.01 6.53 -9.81
N PHE A 68 -11.12 5.21 -9.92
CA PHE A 68 -10.45 4.43 -10.96
C PHE A 68 -10.84 4.91 -12.37
N PHE A 69 -12.13 5.03 -12.66
CA PHE A 69 -12.60 5.53 -13.96
C PHE A 69 -12.17 6.98 -14.22
N PHE A 70 -12.13 7.81 -13.19
CA PHE A 70 -11.65 9.18 -13.29
C PHE A 70 -10.16 9.22 -13.61
N ILE A 71 -9.33 8.50 -12.85
CA ILE A 71 -7.87 8.43 -12.98
C ILE A 71 -7.48 7.81 -14.33
N PHE A 72 -8.20 6.80 -14.78
CA PHE A 72 -7.96 6.12 -16.05
C PHE A 72 -8.04 7.06 -17.28
N ARG A 73 -8.74 8.17 -17.17
CA ARG A 73 -8.84 9.18 -18.23
C ARG A 73 -7.59 10.04 -18.39
N PHE A 74 -6.73 10.10 -17.39
CA PHE A 74 -5.53 10.90 -17.46
C PHE A 74 -4.39 10.18 -18.18
N GLU A 75 -3.68 10.94 -19.03
CA GLU A 75 -2.47 10.45 -19.68
C GLU A 75 -1.31 10.35 -18.71
N MET A 76 -0.39 9.42 -18.96
CA MET A 76 0.85 9.31 -18.19
C MET A 76 1.70 10.58 -18.23
N SER A 77 1.58 11.36 -19.31
CA SER A 77 2.20 12.69 -19.42
C SER A 77 1.70 13.67 -18.36
N THR A 78 0.42 13.59 -17.97
CA THR A 78 -0.17 14.44 -16.94
C THR A 78 0.44 14.12 -15.57
N TRP A 79 0.52 12.83 -15.21
CA TRP A 79 1.13 12.39 -13.95
C TRP A 79 2.58 12.82 -13.85
N ARG A 80 3.33 12.74 -14.96
CA ARG A 80 4.71 13.19 -15.03
C ARG A 80 4.87 14.71 -14.85
N ASN A 81 3.87 15.51 -15.24
CA ASN A 81 3.91 16.95 -15.11
C ASN A 81 3.53 17.47 -13.70
N ILE A 82 2.79 16.64 -12.93
CA ILE A 82 2.34 16.99 -11.59
C ILE A 82 3.12 16.26 -10.49
N ASP A 83 4.14 15.49 -10.84
CA ASP A 83 4.90 14.64 -9.91
C ASP A 83 5.45 15.41 -8.69
N LEU A 84 6.03 16.59 -8.90
CA LEU A 84 6.53 17.44 -7.82
C LEU A 84 5.40 18.00 -6.95
N TYR A 85 4.26 18.37 -7.54
CA TYR A 85 3.10 18.84 -6.77
C TYR A 85 2.57 17.76 -5.85
N LEU A 86 2.55 16.50 -6.31
CA LEU A 86 2.16 15.35 -5.49
C LEU A 86 3.12 15.13 -4.31
N ILE A 87 4.43 15.28 -4.54
CA ILE A 87 5.42 15.21 -3.46
C ILE A 87 5.20 16.32 -2.43
N PHE A 88 5.04 17.58 -2.88
CA PHE A 88 4.77 18.71 -1.96
C PHE A 88 3.47 18.50 -1.17
N LEU A 89 2.41 18.02 -1.83
CA LEU A 89 1.15 17.69 -1.17
C LEU A 89 1.36 16.60 -0.11
N SER A 90 2.11 15.54 -0.44
CA SER A 90 2.39 14.44 0.49
C SER A 90 3.19 14.92 1.70
N LEU A 91 4.24 15.73 1.48
CA LEU A 91 5.03 16.33 2.56
C LEU A 91 4.16 17.21 3.47
N PHE A 92 3.31 18.05 2.87
CA PHE A 92 2.39 18.92 3.60
C PHE A 92 1.42 18.13 4.46
N LEU A 93 0.79 17.08 3.91
CA LEU A 93 -0.14 16.23 4.65
C LEU A 93 0.54 15.43 5.77
N LEU A 94 1.78 14.96 5.54
CA LEU A 94 2.55 14.29 6.58
C LEU A 94 2.95 15.26 7.71
N LEU A 95 3.28 16.51 7.39
CA LEU A 95 3.57 17.54 8.38
C LEU A 95 2.33 17.91 9.21
N ILE A 96 1.14 17.97 8.60
CA ILE A 96 -0.12 18.23 9.32
C ILE A 96 -0.35 17.18 10.41
N LEU A 97 -0.03 15.92 10.17
CA LEU A 97 -0.20 14.86 11.17
C LEU A 97 0.68 15.04 12.42
N LEU A 98 1.77 15.80 12.31
CA LEU A 98 2.65 16.09 13.44
C LEU A 98 2.09 17.22 14.34
N VAL A 99 1.11 18.00 13.84
CA VAL A 99 0.50 19.08 14.62
C VAL A 99 -0.39 18.47 15.73
N PRO A 100 -0.20 18.88 17.00
CA PRO A 100 -1.01 18.41 18.11
C PRO A 100 -2.51 18.66 17.85
N ASN A 101 -3.36 17.71 18.26
CA ASN A 101 -4.82 17.78 18.21
C ASN A 101 -5.49 17.81 16.82
N LEU A 102 -4.76 17.77 15.71
CA LEU A 102 -5.35 17.73 14.36
C LEU A 102 -5.68 16.29 13.90
N ALA A 103 -4.94 15.29 14.36
CA ALA A 103 -5.14 13.91 13.97
C ALA A 103 -5.50 13.04 15.19
N PRO A 104 -6.44 12.09 15.05
CA PRO A 104 -6.75 11.14 16.11
C PRO A 104 -5.57 10.22 16.35
N GLU A 105 -5.28 9.98 17.62
CA GLU A 105 -4.29 8.98 18.02
C GLU A 105 -4.95 7.61 18.09
N ILE A 106 -4.45 6.68 17.29
CA ILE A 106 -4.94 5.31 17.21
C ILE A 106 -3.76 4.38 17.49
N ASN A 107 -3.87 3.56 18.51
CA ASN A 107 -2.81 2.63 18.94
C ASN A 107 -1.45 3.33 19.17
N GLY A 108 -1.47 4.52 19.78
CA GLY A 108 -0.27 5.29 20.09
C GLY A 108 0.38 5.99 18.88
N ALA A 109 -0.32 6.09 17.75
CA ALA A 109 0.20 6.75 16.55
C ALA A 109 -0.85 7.63 15.85
N LYS A 110 -0.38 8.77 15.32
CA LYS A 110 -1.20 9.72 14.55
C LYS A 110 -0.91 9.53 13.07
N ARG A 111 -1.61 8.59 12.43
CA ARG A 111 -1.36 8.19 11.03
C ARG A 111 -2.52 8.51 10.09
N TRP A 112 -3.70 8.86 10.64
CA TRP A 112 -4.94 8.98 9.90
C TRP A 112 -5.52 10.38 10.00
N ILE A 113 -5.94 10.92 8.87
CA ILE A 113 -6.79 12.11 8.80
C ILE A 113 -8.24 11.61 8.67
N ARG A 114 -9.11 12.03 9.59
CA ARG A 114 -10.54 11.72 9.53
C ARG A 114 -11.30 12.97 9.12
N PHE A 115 -12.07 12.86 8.05
CA PHE A 115 -12.88 13.96 7.57
C PHE A 115 -14.21 13.43 7.04
N LEU A 116 -15.34 13.95 7.55
CA LEU A 116 -16.69 13.56 7.14
C LEU A 116 -16.96 12.05 7.07
N GLY A 117 -16.42 11.28 8.02
CA GLY A 117 -16.58 9.81 8.04
C GLY A 117 -15.57 9.04 7.20
N PHE A 118 -14.75 9.71 6.39
CA PHE A 118 -13.64 9.10 5.66
C PHE A 118 -12.37 9.10 6.50
N SER A 119 -11.62 8.01 6.40
CA SER A 119 -10.27 7.89 6.96
C SER A 119 -9.26 7.85 5.81
N PHE A 120 -8.34 8.79 5.81
CA PHE A 120 -7.28 8.88 4.80
C PHE A 120 -5.91 8.81 5.48
N GLN A 121 -5.02 7.99 4.95
CA GLN A 121 -3.65 7.86 5.44
C GLN A 121 -2.68 8.57 4.49
N PRO A 122 -2.06 9.70 4.89
CA PRO A 122 -1.11 10.45 4.04
C PRO A 122 0.10 9.64 3.58
N ALA A 123 0.53 8.62 4.35
CA ALA A 123 1.61 7.73 3.95
C ALA A 123 1.28 6.91 2.67
N GLU A 124 0.00 6.59 2.42
CA GLU A 124 -0.43 5.93 1.18
C GLU A 124 -0.25 6.84 -0.03
N LEU A 125 -0.64 8.11 0.11
CA LEU A 125 -0.39 9.09 -0.93
C LEU A 125 1.12 9.31 -1.16
N ALA A 126 1.91 9.33 -0.09
CA ALA A 126 3.36 9.51 -0.18
C ALA A 126 4.03 8.37 -0.96
N LYS A 127 3.60 7.12 -0.75
CA LYS A 127 4.07 5.95 -1.51
C LYS A 127 3.81 6.12 -3.02
N LEU A 128 2.58 6.46 -3.38
CA LEU A 128 2.19 6.67 -4.76
C LEU A 128 2.91 7.87 -5.40
N SER A 129 2.99 8.98 -4.69
CA SER A 129 3.64 10.21 -5.16
C SER A 129 5.12 10.00 -5.43
N LEU A 130 5.80 9.27 -4.54
CA LEU A 130 7.22 8.98 -4.70
C LEU A 130 7.47 8.01 -5.86
N LEU A 131 6.63 6.98 -6.04
CA LEU A 131 6.69 6.08 -7.19
C LEU A 131 6.60 6.85 -8.51
N ILE A 132 5.61 7.74 -8.63
CA ILE A 132 5.41 8.59 -9.82
C ILE A 132 6.62 9.50 -10.02
N TYR A 133 7.09 10.16 -8.95
CA TYR A 133 8.21 11.09 -9.03
C TYR A 133 9.51 10.40 -9.46
N VAL A 134 9.88 9.30 -8.79
CA VAL A 134 11.15 8.60 -9.07
C VAL A 134 11.14 8.03 -10.49
N SER A 135 10.04 7.40 -10.91
CA SER A 135 9.90 6.89 -12.27
C SER A 135 10.01 8.00 -13.32
N SER A 136 9.33 9.12 -13.09
CA SER A 136 9.36 10.30 -13.94
C SER A 136 10.75 10.93 -14.01
N PHE A 137 11.42 11.07 -12.85
CA PHE A 137 12.77 11.61 -12.74
C PHE A 137 13.79 10.75 -13.50
N CYS A 138 13.78 9.45 -13.31
CA CYS A 138 14.69 8.52 -13.97
C CYS A 138 14.56 8.56 -15.50
N ILE A 139 13.35 8.80 -16.02
CA ILE A 139 13.12 8.94 -17.48
C ILE A 139 13.60 10.31 -17.97
N ARG A 140 13.21 11.41 -17.29
CA ARG A 140 13.54 12.79 -17.73
C ARG A 140 15.02 13.10 -17.63
N LYS A 141 15.70 12.54 -16.65
CA LYS A 141 17.09 12.85 -16.30
C LYS A 141 18.01 11.64 -16.42
N LYS A 142 17.71 10.77 -17.40
CA LYS A 142 18.40 9.48 -17.58
C LYS A 142 19.94 9.60 -17.59
N GLU A 143 20.47 10.57 -18.33
CA GLU A 143 21.93 10.78 -18.42
C GLU A 143 22.50 11.35 -17.11
N GLU A 144 21.82 12.33 -16.50
CA GLU A 144 22.21 12.88 -15.19
C GLU A 144 22.17 11.80 -14.09
N PHE A 145 21.16 10.93 -14.13
CA PHE A 145 20.97 9.86 -13.17
C PHE A 145 22.06 8.79 -13.25
N LYS A 146 22.52 8.45 -14.47
CA LYS A 146 23.54 7.41 -14.69
C LYS A 146 24.98 7.89 -14.53
N SER A 147 25.26 9.11 -14.95
CA SER A 147 26.63 9.64 -15.03
C SER A 147 27.03 10.53 -13.86
N ASN A 148 26.08 11.23 -13.24
CA ASN A 148 26.37 12.23 -12.23
C ASN A 148 25.94 11.81 -10.84
N TRP A 149 26.82 11.99 -9.88
CA TRP A 149 26.55 11.82 -8.46
C TRP A 149 25.31 12.60 -8.00
N THR A 150 25.16 13.85 -8.46
CA THR A 150 24.03 14.72 -8.09
C THR A 150 22.67 14.20 -8.58
N GLY A 151 22.61 13.57 -9.77
CA GLY A 151 21.40 12.99 -10.30
C GLY A 151 20.87 11.81 -9.48
N PHE A 152 21.80 11.01 -8.95
CA PHE A 152 21.46 9.87 -8.10
C PHE A 152 20.90 10.31 -6.73
N TRP A 153 21.46 11.37 -6.13
CA TRP A 153 21.05 11.80 -4.79
C TRP A 153 19.70 12.54 -4.71
N LYS A 154 19.24 13.15 -5.81
CA LYS A 154 17.97 13.89 -5.82
C LYS A 154 16.76 13.06 -5.40
N PRO A 155 16.49 11.90 -6.03
CA PRO A 155 15.38 11.03 -5.60
C PRO A 155 15.59 10.45 -4.20
N ILE A 156 16.82 10.17 -3.79
CA ILE A 156 17.16 9.71 -2.45
C ILE A 156 16.82 10.74 -1.39
N PHE A 157 17.14 12.01 -1.63
CA PHE A 157 16.83 13.08 -0.69
C PHE A 157 15.32 13.21 -0.45
N ILE A 158 14.51 13.14 -1.51
CA ILE A 158 13.05 13.18 -1.39
C ILE A 158 12.53 11.93 -0.66
N MET A 159 13.04 10.77 -0.99
CA MET A 159 12.71 9.52 -0.30
C MET A 159 13.01 9.62 1.21
N VAL A 160 14.21 10.06 1.58
CA VAL A 160 14.63 10.21 2.99
C VAL A 160 13.75 11.25 3.70
N SER A 161 13.40 12.35 3.04
CA SER A 161 12.49 13.36 3.62
C SER A 161 11.11 12.80 3.95
N LEU A 162 10.52 12.01 3.07
CA LEU A 162 9.24 11.35 3.30
C LEU A 162 9.36 10.28 4.40
N ILE A 163 10.38 9.43 4.33
CA ILE A 163 10.62 8.37 5.32
C ILE A 163 10.81 8.98 6.72
N SER A 164 11.56 10.06 6.86
CA SER A 164 11.79 10.69 8.17
C SER A 164 10.49 11.19 8.80
N LEU A 165 9.58 11.80 8.03
CA LEU A 165 8.28 12.23 8.53
C LEU A 165 7.37 11.05 8.91
N ILE A 166 7.42 9.95 8.15
CA ILE A 166 6.64 8.75 8.43
C ILE A 166 7.18 8.02 9.69
N LEU A 167 8.50 8.02 9.88
CA LEU A 167 9.12 7.45 11.09
C LEU A 167 8.78 8.24 12.36
N LEU A 168 8.58 9.56 12.26
CA LEU A 168 8.07 10.38 13.35
C LEU A 168 6.62 10.02 13.74
N GLN A 169 5.89 9.33 12.87
CA GLN A 169 4.53 8.79 13.11
C GLN A 169 4.54 7.32 13.57
N PRO A 170 5.60 6.80 14.15
CA PRO A 170 6.06 5.42 14.38
C PRO A 170 5.58 4.38 13.35
N ASP A 171 5.65 4.69 12.02
CA ASP A 171 5.25 3.78 10.96
C ASP A 171 6.49 3.23 10.20
N LEU A 172 7.06 2.16 10.75
CA LEU A 172 8.21 1.48 10.16
C LEU A 172 7.83 0.72 8.88
N GLY A 173 6.61 0.16 8.83
CA GLY A 173 6.12 -0.63 7.69
C GLY A 173 6.02 0.20 6.41
N SER A 174 5.34 1.34 6.46
CA SER A 174 5.25 2.24 5.30
C SER A 174 6.61 2.78 4.89
N SER A 175 7.50 3.07 5.85
CA SER A 175 8.87 3.51 5.58
C SER A 175 9.69 2.45 4.83
N ALA A 176 9.57 1.18 5.23
CA ALA A 176 10.25 0.07 4.56
C ALA A 176 9.74 -0.13 3.12
N ILE A 177 8.43 -0.05 2.91
CA ILE A 177 7.83 -0.18 1.57
C ILE A 177 8.31 0.95 0.66
N ILE A 178 8.29 2.21 1.12
CA ILE A 178 8.79 3.38 0.38
C ILE A 178 10.26 3.17 -0.01
N PHE A 179 11.08 2.73 0.92
CA PHE A 179 12.49 2.47 0.68
C PHE A 179 12.70 1.38 -0.39
N LEU A 180 12.06 0.23 -0.23
CA LEU A 180 12.18 -0.90 -1.15
C LEU A 180 11.67 -0.57 -2.56
N VAL A 181 10.50 0.06 -2.68
CA VAL A 181 9.93 0.45 -3.98
C VAL A 181 10.84 1.45 -4.69
N THR A 182 11.35 2.46 -3.97
CA THR A 182 12.25 3.45 -4.55
C THR A 182 13.54 2.81 -5.07
N LEU A 183 14.16 1.94 -4.27
CA LEU A 183 15.37 1.23 -4.68
C LEU A 183 15.13 0.33 -5.88
N THR A 184 13.99 -0.37 -5.92
CA THR A 184 13.63 -1.24 -7.05
C THR A 184 13.52 -0.43 -8.34
N ILE A 185 12.82 0.72 -8.32
CA ILE A 185 12.68 1.60 -9.49
C ILE A 185 14.06 2.12 -9.93
N MET A 186 14.88 2.57 -8.99
CA MET A 186 16.22 3.08 -9.29
C MET A 186 17.13 1.99 -9.88
N PHE A 187 17.04 0.76 -9.38
CA PHE A 187 17.77 -0.39 -9.93
C PHE A 187 17.36 -0.69 -11.37
N ILE A 188 16.05 -0.78 -11.64
CA ILE A 188 15.51 -1.01 -12.98
C ILE A 188 15.90 0.13 -13.94
N ALA A 189 15.97 1.37 -13.45
CA ALA A 189 16.38 2.55 -14.22
C ALA A 189 17.89 2.54 -14.57
N GLY A 190 18.67 1.63 -13.99
CA GLY A 190 20.10 1.49 -14.23
C GLY A 190 20.96 2.38 -13.33
N ALA A 191 20.62 2.46 -12.05
CA ALA A 191 21.43 3.15 -11.04
C ALA A 191 22.87 2.59 -11.02
N PRO A 192 23.90 3.42 -10.76
CA PRO A 192 25.25 2.94 -10.57
C PRO A 192 25.31 1.94 -9.42
N ILE A 193 25.76 0.72 -9.70
CA ILE A 193 25.65 -0.43 -8.78
C ILE A 193 26.32 -0.18 -7.43
N ILE A 194 27.43 0.54 -7.39
CA ILE A 194 28.16 0.86 -6.15
C ILE A 194 27.31 1.73 -5.24
N HIS A 195 26.65 2.78 -5.79
CA HIS A 195 25.79 3.65 -5.01
C HIS A 195 24.53 2.94 -4.55
N PHE A 196 23.96 2.10 -5.42
CA PHE A 196 22.81 1.27 -5.11
C PHE A 196 23.10 0.34 -3.92
N ILE A 197 24.23 -0.40 -3.96
CA ILE A 197 24.64 -1.29 -2.87
C ILE A 197 24.89 -0.49 -1.59
N ALA A 198 25.60 0.65 -1.67
CA ALA A 198 25.90 1.46 -0.51
C ALA A 198 24.62 1.95 0.20
N ILE A 199 23.64 2.47 -0.55
CA ILE A 199 22.36 2.92 0.05
C ILE A 199 21.56 1.74 0.57
N SER A 200 21.53 0.61 -0.14
CA SER A 200 20.84 -0.60 0.33
C SER A 200 21.42 -1.09 1.66
N MET A 201 22.72 -1.09 1.81
CA MET A 201 23.41 -1.47 3.05
C MET A 201 23.13 -0.49 4.20
N VAL A 202 23.21 0.83 3.93
CA VAL A 202 22.89 1.85 4.92
C VAL A 202 21.44 1.75 5.36
N GLY A 203 20.50 1.60 4.41
CA GLY A 203 19.09 1.45 4.71
C GLY A 203 18.79 0.19 5.52
N LEU A 204 19.36 -0.96 5.14
CA LEU A 204 19.22 -2.21 5.87
C LEU A 204 19.78 -2.09 7.30
N PHE A 205 20.97 -1.51 7.45
CA PHE A 205 21.58 -1.26 8.75
C PHE A 205 20.70 -0.36 9.63
N THR A 206 20.21 0.75 9.06
CA THR A 206 19.32 1.67 9.77
C THR A 206 18.02 0.98 10.19
N PHE A 207 17.43 0.17 9.32
CA PHE A 207 16.22 -0.60 9.60
C PHE A 207 16.43 -1.59 10.75
N ILE A 208 17.51 -2.36 10.70
CA ILE A 208 17.91 -3.29 11.77
C ILE A 208 18.13 -2.54 13.09
N LEU A 209 18.87 -1.43 13.04
CA LEU A 209 19.13 -0.61 14.23
C LEU A 209 17.82 -0.09 14.88
N MET A 210 16.86 0.38 14.06
CA MET A 210 15.57 0.85 14.54
C MET A 210 14.71 -0.25 15.18
N ILE A 211 14.90 -1.50 14.82
CA ILE A 211 14.24 -2.63 15.47
C ILE A 211 14.86 -2.87 16.83
N PHE A 212 16.19 -2.93 16.92
CA PHE A 212 16.89 -3.23 18.18
C PHE A 212 16.80 -2.11 19.21
N LEU A 213 16.77 -0.84 18.78
CA LEU A 213 16.68 0.31 19.69
C LEU A 213 15.31 0.46 20.36
N VAL A 214 14.27 -0.20 19.84
CA VAL A 214 12.90 -0.04 20.33
C VAL A 214 12.40 -1.39 20.89
N PRO A 215 12.32 -1.56 22.22
CA PRO A 215 12.05 -2.86 22.85
C PRO A 215 10.79 -3.56 22.33
N TRP A 216 9.69 -2.84 22.13
CA TRP A 216 8.44 -3.46 21.64
C TRP A 216 8.54 -3.98 20.20
N ARG A 217 9.39 -3.40 19.35
CA ARG A 217 9.64 -3.90 18.00
C ARG A 217 10.47 -5.17 18.02
N PHE A 218 11.49 -5.19 18.85
CA PHE A 218 12.30 -6.39 19.06
C PHE A 218 11.48 -7.54 19.63
N GLN A 219 10.62 -7.25 20.61
CA GLN A 219 9.71 -8.23 21.19
C GLN A 219 8.76 -8.82 20.13
N ARG A 220 8.28 -8.04 19.16
CA ARG A 220 7.47 -8.55 18.05
C ARG A 220 8.22 -9.59 17.20
N ILE A 221 9.53 -9.41 16.96
CA ILE A 221 10.32 -10.39 16.23
C ILE A 221 10.44 -11.68 17.02
N LEU A 222 10.75 -11.59 18.32
CA LEU A 222 10.84 -12.76 19.18
C LEU A 222 9.51 -13.53 19.23
N THR A 223 8.41 -12.81 19.39
CA THR A 223 7.07 -13.40 19.36
C THR A 223 6.73 -14.05 18.00
N PHE A 224 7.18 -13.47 16.89
CA PHE A 224 7.02 -14.07 15.56
C PHE A 224 7.82 -15.36 15.42
N MET A 225 9.02 -15.44 15.98
CA MET A 225 9.85 -16.64 15.93
C MET A 225 9.31 -17.77 16.83
N ASN A 226 8.72 -17.40 17.97
CA ASN A 226 8.15 -18.38 18.91
C ASN A 226 6.79 -17.89 19.45
N PRO A 227 5.72 -17.93 18.64
CA PRO A 227 4.43 -17.36 18.99
C PRO A 227 3.72 -18.11 20.12
N TRP A 228 4.02 -19.38 20.31
CA TRP A 228 3.36 -20.24 21.30
C TRP A 228 3.83 -19.96 22.73
N GLU A 229 5.05 -19.49 22.93
CA GLU A 229 5.53 -19.13 24.26
C GLU A 229 4.75 -17.96 24.87
N ASN A 230 4.29 -17.01 24.04
CA ASN A 230 3.54 -15.82 24.44
C ASN A 230 2.12 -15.81 23.84
N ALA A 231 1.47 -16.99 23.79
CA ALA A 231 0.19 -17.17 23.10
C ALA A 231 -0.97 -16.34 23.66
N GLN A 232 -0.89 -15.84 24.89
CA GLN A 232 -1.93 -15.03 25.55
C GLN A 232 -1.64 -13.53 25.50
N GLU A 233 -0.42 -13.12 25.10
CA GLU A 233 0.01 -11.74 25.01
C GLU A 233 0.33 -11.33 23.58
N GLY A 234 1.59 -11.04 23.29
CA GLY A 234 2.04 -10.59 21.97
C GLY A 234 1.84 -11.61 20.84
N GLY A 235 1.83 -12.92 21.15
CA GLY A 235 1.58 -14.01 20.20
C GLY A 235 0.11 -14.35 19.95
N TYR A 236 -0.82 -13.72 20.68
CA TYR A 236 -2.24 -14.08 20.64
C TYR A 236 -2.82 -14.05 19.24
N GLN A 237 -2.62 -12.97 18.49
CA GLN A 237 -3.16 -12.83 17.13
C GLN A 237 -2.59 -13.90 16.19
N LEU A 238 -1.28 -14.16 16.26
CA LEU A 238 -0.60 -15.10 15.39
C LEU A 238 -0.99 -16.55 15.69
N THR A 239 -1.07 -16.93 16.97
CA THR A 239 -1.48 -18.28 17.38
C THR A 239 -2.94 -18.56 17.03
N ARG A 240 -3.84 -17.56 17.17
CA ARG A 240 -5.23 -17.67 16.74
C ARG A 240 -5.32 -17.80 15.22
N SER A 241 -4.52 -17.02 14.48
CA SER A 241 -4.43 -17.15 13.02
C SER A 241 -4.02 -18.55 12.59
N PHE A 242 -3.00 -19.14 13.21
CA PHE A 242 -2.60 -20.53 12.94
C PHE A 242 -3.68 -21.55 13.32
N SER A 243 -4.40 -21.31 14.41
CA SER A 243 -5.53 -22.16 14.81
C SER A 243 -6.67 -22.12 13.79
N ALA A 244 -6.96 -20.94 13.18
CA ALA A 244 -7.91 -20.80 12.09
C ALA A 244 -7.52 -21.66 10.87
N ILE A 245 -6.26 -21.51 10.45
CA ILE A 245 -5.71 -22.25 9.31
C ILE A 245 -5.78 -23.77 9.55
N GLY A 246 -5.37 -24.22 10.75
CA GLY A 246 -5.41 -25.63 11.11
C GLY A 246 -6.82 -26.21 11.15
N ARG A 247 -7.81 -25.41 11.58
CA ARG A 247 -9.21 -25.82 11.61
C ARG A 247 -9.84 -25.95 10.22
N GLY A 248 -9.44 -25.06 9.29
CA GLY A 248 -9.96 -25.10 7.92
C GLY A 248 -9.50 -26.29 7.11
N ASP A 249 -8.40 -26.94 7.51
CA ASP A 249 -7.84 -28.09 6.82
C ASP A 249 -7.75 -27.85 5.28
N TRP A 250 -8.04 -28.84 4.44
CA TRP A 250 -7.96 -28.72 2.96
C TRP A 250 -9.19 -28.04 2.35
N PHE A 251 -10.39 -28.29 2.88
CA PHE A 251 -11.67 -27.92 2.24
C PHE A 251 -12.48 -26.88 3.00
N GLY A 252 -12.04 -26.46 4.17
CA GLY A 252 -12.71 -25.45 4.99
C GLY A 252 -13.88 -26.01 5.81
N THR A 253 -14.35 -25.17 6.73
CA THR A 253 -15.50 -25.46 7.60
C THR A 253 -16.83 -25.04 6.98
N GLY A 254 -16.82 -24.26 5.91
CA GLY A 254 -17.98 -23.66 5.25
C GLY A 254 -18.04 -22.15 5.44
N TYR A 255 -18.66 -21.49 4.45
CA TYR A 255 -18.87 -20.04 4.49
C TYR A 255 -19.72 -19.63 5.69
N GLY A 256 -19.24 -18.67 6.45
CA GLY A 256 -19.96 -18.21 7.65
C GLY A 256 -19.68 -19.03 8.93
N GLU A 257 -18.94 -20.14 8.86
CA GLU A 257 -18.73 -21.08 9.98
C GLU A 257 -17.39 -20.86 10.72
N SER A 258 -16.68 -19.77 10.44
CA SER A 258 -15.47 -19.43 11.19
C SER A 258 -15.81 -19.10 12.65
N TRP A 259 -15.14 -19.74 13.60
CA TRP A 259 -15.28 -19.42 15.03
C TRP A 259 -14.44 -18.21 15.42
N LEU A 260 -13.30 -18.06 14.78
CA LEU A 260 -12.31 -17.02 15.16
C LEU A 260 -12.79 -15.60 14.84
N LYS A 261 -13.71 -15.44 13.90
CA LYS A 261 -14.37 -14.15 13.64
C LYS A 261 -15.30 -13.66 14.77
N LEU A 262 -15.76 -14.55 15.68
CA LEU A 262 -16.64 -14.22 16.80
C LEU A 262 -15.86 -13.53 17.95
N ASN A 263 -15.15 -12.43 17.64
CA ASN A 263 -14.31 -11.64 18.56
C ASN A 263 -13.13 -12.39 19.19
N LEU A 264 -12.78 -13.57 18.68
CA LEU A 264 -11.63 -14.33 19.14
C LEU A 264 -10.33 -13.95 18.41
N LEU A 265 -10.44 -13.29 17.26
CA LEU A 265 -9.30 -12.80 16.48
C LEU A 265 -9.46 -11.28 16.27
N PRO A 266 -8.67 -10.43 16.96
CA PRO A 266 -8.64 -9.00 16.70
C PRO A 266 -8.26 -8.73 15.24
N ASP A 267 -8.83 -7.68 14.65
CA ASP A 267 -8.56 -7.24 13.27
C ASP A 267 -8.78 -8.34 12.19
N ALA A 268 -9.71 -9.28 12.46
CA ALA A 268 -10.05 -10.38 11.56
C ALA A 268 -10.48 -9.88 10.16
N GLN A 269 -11.13 -8.71 10.08
CA GLN A 269 -11.63 -8.10 8.85
C GLN A 269 -10.57 -7.38 8.01
N THR A 270 -9.36 -7.19 8.55
CA THR A 270 -8.25 -6.46 7.90
C THR A 270 -7.00 -7.32 7.81
N ASP A 271 -6.22 -7.37 8.88
CA ASP A 271 -4.88 -7.97 8.87
C ASP A 271 -4.91 -9.51 8.80
N PHE A 272 -6.00 -10.13 9.29
CA PHE A 272 -6.14 -11.58 9.38
C PHE A 272 -7.27 -12.17 8.53
N VAL A 273 -7.78 -11.39 7.57
CA VAL A 273 -8.85 -11.88 6.65
C VAL A 273 -8.43 -13.16 5.91
N PHE A 274 -7.16 -13.30 5.56
CA PHE A 274 -6.66 -14.50 4.88
C PHE A 274 -6.78 -15.75 5.75
N SER A 275 -6.56 -15.64 7.06
CA SER A 275 -6.74 -16.76 8.00
C SER A 275 -8.20 -17.21 8.09
N ILE A 276 -9.14 -16.24 8.07
CA ILE A 276 -10.58 -16.55 8.02
C ILE A 276 -10.96 -17.22 6.69
N ILE A 277 -10.37 -16.76 5.57
CA ILE A 277 -10.56 -17.41 4.26
C ILE A 277 -10.13 -18.89 4.32
N LEU A 278 -8.95 -19.16 4.92
CA LEU A 278 -8.45 -20.52 5.05
C LEU A 278 -9.29 -21.35 6.01
N GLU A 279 -9.86 -20.78 7.06
CA GLU A 279 -10.79 -21.47 7.96
C GLU A 279 -12.10 -21.84 7.25
N GLU A 280 -12.70 -20.91 6.48
CA GLU A 280 -14.01 -21.12 5.85
C GLU A 280 -13.94 -21.93 4.54
N PHE A 281 -12.91 -21.68 3.70
CA PHE A 281 -12.79 -22.28 2.37
C PHE A 281 -11.67 -23.32 2.25
N GLY A 282 -10.81 -23.44 3.25
CA GLY A 282 -9.72 -24.40 3.30
C GLY A 282 -8.45 -23.95 2.59
N SER A 283 -7.37 -24.69 2.85
CA SER A 283 -6.04 -24.43 2.32
C SER A 283 -5.98 -24.56 0.79
N PHE A 284 -6.76 -25.45 0.18
CA PHE A 284 -6.82 -25.60 -1.27
C PHE A 284 -7.30 -24.32 -1.96
N PHE A 285 -8.36 -23.70 -1.46
CA PHE A 285 -8.84 -22.43 -1.99
C PHE A 285 -7.85 -21.31 -1.74
N GLY A 286 -7.18 -21.29 -0.59
CA GLY A 286 -6.12 -20.33 -0.31
C GLY A 286 -4.98 -20.38 -1.32
N LEU A 287 -4.56 -21.58 -1.74
CA LEU A 287 -3.55 -21.74 -2.80
C LEU A 287 -4.04 -21.20 -4.15
N ILE A 288 -5.31 -21.43 -4.50
CA ILE A 288 -5.92 -20.85 -5.71
C ILE A 288 -5.88 -19.32 -5.63
N LEU A 289 -6.22 -18.74 -4.48
CA LEU A 289 -6.21 -17.30 -4.30
C LEU A 289 -4.79 -16.71 -4.45
N ILE A 290 -3.78 -17.35 -3.86
CA ILE A 290 -2.38 -16.98 -4.04
C ILE A 290 -1.98 -17.06 -5.51
N PHE A 291 -2.39 -18.11 -6.22
CA PHE A 291 -2.12 -18.25 -7.64
C PHE A 291 -2.78 -17.14 -8.48
N ILE A 292 -4.02 -16.74 -8.14
CA ILE A 292 -4.71 -15.60 -8.79
C ILE A 292 -3.90 -14.30 -8.60
N PHE A 293 -3.41 -14.03 -7.39
CA PHE A 293 -2.54 -12.87 -7.14
C PHE A 293 -1.22 -12.97 -7.91
N LEU A 294 -0.62 -14.15 -8.00
CA LEU A 294 0.59 -14.38 -8.78
C LEU A 294 0.37 -14.08 -10.27
N VAL A 295 -0.75 -14.54 -10.84
CA VAL A 295 -1.13 -14.23 -12.24
C VAL A 295 -1.26 -12.72 -12.43
N LEU A 296 -1.88 -12.02 -11.49
CA LEU A 296 -2.04 -10.56 -11.54
C LEU A 296 -0.69 -9.82 -11.50
N VAL A 297 0.28 -10.31 -10.73
CA VAL A 297 1.62 -9.70 -10.63
C VAL A 297 2.46 -9.97 -11.88
N ILE A 298 2.34 -11.15 -12.49
CA ILE A 298 3.11 -11.52 -13.69
C ILE A 298 2.55 -10.81 -14.94
N ARG A 299 1.25 -10.52 -14.97
CA ARG A 299 0.58 -9.90 -16.11
C ARG A 299 0.88 -8.40 -16.22
#